data_3bf222987ba2939122fda7a33903fa07
#
_entry.id   3bf222987ba2939122fda7a33903fa07
#
_cell.length_a   1.000
_cell.length_b   1.000
_cell.length_c   1.000
_cell.angle_alpha   90.00
_cell.angle_beta   90.00
_cell.angle_gamma   90.00
#
_symmetry.space_group_name_H-M   'P 1'
#
loop_
_entity.id
_entity.type
_entity.pdbx_description
1 polymer ?
#
loop_
_entity_poly.entity_id
_entity_poly.type
_entity_poly.pdbx_seq_one_letter_code
_entity_poly.pdbx_strand_id
1 'polypeptide(L)'
;ELFNSWVKAFMDIYRTYDRAVENPHIAIVDFFGGDISREFTAFQKAFEDSGLTCEICEITDLSYENGKLLSPSGKQINAIYRRAVTCDIMRNYDKVQPFIKAAENNDVCLIGDFKTQVIHNKIVFKILHDDMTSAFLTDEEKQYVFGWAKIAVDENGKQLVDRQNDLIDPEELEQTAY
;
A
#
# COMPACT_ATOMS: atom_id res chain seq x y z
N GLU A 1 12.77 -11.04 -8.89
CA GLU A 1 11.66 -10.69 -9.85
C GLU A 1 10.60 -9.81 -9.18
N LEU A 2 9.99 -10.25 -8.06
CA LEU A 2 8.89 -9.55 -7.37
C LEU A 2 9.26 -8.10 -6.98
N PHE A 3 10.37 -7.90 -6.30
CA PHE A 3 10.77 -6.56 -5.85
C PHE A 3 11.05 -5.61 -7.02
N ASN A 4 11.68 -6.10 -8.09
CA ASN A 4 11.99 -5.26 -9.25
C ASN A 4 10.71 -4.82 -10.00
N SER A 5 9.73 -5.70 -10.14
CA SER A 5 8.44 -5.34 -10.74
C SER A 5 7.69 -4.33 -9.88
N TRP A 6 7.80 -4.47 -8.56
CA TRP A 6 7.20 -3.54 -7.61
C TRP A 6 7.87 -2.16 -7.67
N VAL A 7 9.22 -2.10 -7.67
CA VAL A 7 9.96 -0.83 -7.83
C VAL A 7 9.59 -0.15 -9.15
N LYS A 8 9.46 -0.92 -10.23
CA LYS A 8 8.99 -0.39 -11.51
C LYS A 8 7.60 0.23 -11.39
N ALA A 9 6.64 -0.49 -10.81
CA ALA A 9 5.27 0.02 -10.62
C ALA A 9 5.25 1.27 -9.73
N PHE A 10 6.04 1.29 -8.66
CA PHE A 10 6.20 2.45 -7.79
C PHE A 10 6.69 3.67 -8.60
N MET A 11 7.73 3.50 -9.41
CA MET A 11 8.29 4.58 -10.22
C MET A 11 7.36 5.01 -11.35
N ASP A 12 6.58 4.10 -11.91
CA ASP A 12 5.58 4.45 -12.92
C ASP A 12 4.48 5.34 -12.31
N ILE A 13 4.05 5.07 -11.07
CA ILE A 13 3.13 5.94 -10.33
C ILE A 13 3.82 7.27 -9.99
N TYR A 14 5.06 7.23 -9.47
CA TYR A 14 5.79 8.44 -9.12
C TYR A 14 5.93 9.41 -10.29
N ARG A 15 6.18 8.90 -11.49
CA ARG A 15 6.31 9.72 -12.71
C ARG A 15 5.02 10.47 -13.11
N THR A 16 3.87 10.06 -12.57
CA THR A 16 2.61 10.78 -12.77
C THR A 16 2.42 11.96 -11.80
N TYR A 17 3.29 12.06 -10.79
CA TYR A 17 3.27 13.15 -9.84
C TYR A 17 3.77 14.44 -10.49
N ASP A 18 3.04 15.53 -10.35
CA ASP A 18 3.28 16.82 -11.03
C ASP A 18 4.60 17.48 -10.62
N ARG A 19 5.17 17.13 -9.46
CA ARG A 19 6.45 17.61 -8.95
C ARG A 19 7.54 16.54 -8.95
N ALA A 20 7.38 15.51 -9.79
CA ALA A 20 8.38 14.46 -9.92
C ALA A 20 9.74 15.01 -10.39
N VAL A 21 10.80 14.54 -9.75
CA VAL A 21 12.19 14.83 -10.13
C VAL A 21 12.84 13.59 -10.72
N GLU A 22 13.89 13.78 -11.51
CA GLU A 22 14.56 12.68 -12.21
C GLU A 22 15.16 11.64 -11.27
N ASN A 23 15.81 12.10 -10.19
CA ASN A 23 16.48 11.26 -9.21
C ASN A 23 15.84 11.45 -7.81
N PRO A 24 14.68 10.86 -7.52
CA PRO A 24 14.01 11.05 -6.24
C PRO A 24 14.75 10.39 -5.08
N HIS A 25 14.69 11.03 -3.92
CA HIS A 25 14.96 10.37 -2.66
C HIS A 25 13.66 9.78 -2.11
N ILE A 26 13.66 8.46 -1.90
CA ILE A 26 12.49 7.70 -1.48
C ILE A 26 12.59 7.40 0.02
N ALA A 27 11.48 7.50 0.72
CA ALA A 27 11.39 7.03 2.10
C ALA A 27 10.38 5.89 2.24
N ILE A 28 10.79 4.82 2.92
CA ILE A 28 9.88 3.79 3.44
C ILE A 28 9.52 4.23 4.85
N VAL A 29 8.22 4.49 5.09
CA VAL A 29 7.78 5.16 6.32
C VAL A 29 6.80 4.29 7.09
N ASP A 30 7.12 4.03 8.36
CA ASP A 30 6.27 3.27 9.28
C ASP A 30 6.54 3.69 10.74
N PHE A 31 5.81 3.09 11.68
CA PHE A 31 6.11 3.08 13.12
C PHE A 31 6.91 1.80 13.43
N PHE A 32 8.23 1.91 13.60
CA PHE A 32 9.07 0.73 13.80
C PHE A 32 9.25 0.37 15.27
N GLY A 33 9.18 1.36 16.16
CA GLY A 33 9.45 1.13 17.58
C GLY A 33 10.85 0.56 17.87
N GLY A 34 11.78 0.75 16.95
CA GLY A 34 13.17 0.27 17.04
C GLY A 34 13.49 -0.97 16.22
N ASP A 35 12.50 -1.73 15.75
CA ASP A 35 12.72 -2.96 14.97
C ASP A 35 12.35 -2.78 13.49
N ILE A 36 13.36 -2.71 12.63
CA ILE A 36 13.18 -2.67 11.17
C ILE A 36 13.02 -4.09 10.63
N SER A 37 11.89 -4.35 9.97
CA SER A 37 11.63 -5.66 9.39
C SER A 37 12.56 -5.96 8.21
N ARG A 38 12.85 -7.25 8.00
CA ARG A 38 13.62 -7.72 6.83
C ARG A 38 12.96 -7.36 5.51
N GLU A 39 11.65 -7.23 5.49
CA GLU A 39 10.88 -6.80 4.33
C GLU A 39 11.29 -5.38 3.90
N PHE A 40 11.38 -4.44 4.83
CA PHE A 40 11.74 -3.06 4.50
C PHE A 40 13.17 -2.93 4.01
N THR A 41 14.08 -3.68 4.61
CA THR A 41 15.47 -3.76 4.14
C THR A 41 15.54 -4.33 2.71
N ALA A 42 14.70 -5.32 2.39
CA ALA A 42 14.64 -5.87 1.04
C ALA A 42 14.08 -4.87 0.01
N PHE A 43 13.05 -4.09 0.37
CA PHE A 43 12.54 -3.01 -0.47
C PHE A 43 13.57 -1.89 -0.63
N GLN A 44 14.23 -1.46 0.43
CA GLN A 44 15.30 -0.47 0.35
C GLN A 44 16.37 -0.91 -0.63
N LYS A 45 16.86 -2.15 -0.46
CA LYS A 45 17.85 -2.71 -1.38
C LYS A 45 17.36 -2.75 -2.83
N ALA A 46 16.10 -3.08 -3.08
CA ALA A 46 15.56 -3.11 -4.43
C ALA A 46 15.52 -1.72 -5.09
N PHE A 47 15.22 -0.67 -4.33
CA PHE A 47 15.34 0.71 -4.81
C PHE A 47 16.80 1.06 -5.14
N GLU A 48 17.73 0.74 -4.25
CA GLU A 48 19.17 1.02 -4.41
C GLU A 48 19.76 0.24 -5.60
N ASP A 49 19.42 -1.03 -5.76
CA ASP A 49 19.82 -1.85 -6.91
C ASP A 49 19.26 -1.30 -8.24
N SER A 50 18.20 -0.51 -8.18
CA SER A 50 17.61 0.20 -9.33
C SER A 50 18.22 1.60 -9.57
N GLY A 51 19.25 1.97 -8.82
CA GLY A 51 19.95 3.25 -8.92
C GLY A 51 19.26 4.41 -8.21
N LEU A 52 18.29 4.14 -7.35
CA LEU A 52 17.53 5.15 -6.59
C LEU A 52 18.10 5.26 -5.16
N THR A 53 17.93 6.42 -4.54
CA THR A 53 18.25 6.59 -3.12
C THR A 53 17.02 6.29 -2.27
N CYS A 54 17.17 5.45 -1.24
CA CYS A 54 16.07 5.06 -0.36
C CYS A 54 16.51 5.05 1.09
N GLU A 55 15.64 5.53 1.97
CA GLU A 55 15.86 5.57 3.42
C GLU A 55 14.64 4.97 4.14
N ILE A 56 14.87 4.16 5.18
CA ILE A 56 13.82 3.66 6.05
C ILE A 56 13.70 4.66 7.20
N CYS A 57 12.53 5.27 7.36
CA CYS A 57 12.33 6.36 8.29
C CYS A 57 11.20 6.04 9.29
N GLU A 58 11.49 6.15 10.59
CA GLU A 58 10.45 6.25 11.60
C GLU A 58 9.60 7.50 11.30
N ILE A 59 8.28 7.33 11.21
CA ILE A 59 7.37 8.41 10.79
C ILE A 59 7.42 9.63 11.73
N THR A 60 7.72 9.40 13.01
CA THR A 60 7.82 10.46 14.02
C THR A 60 9.11 11.28 13.94
N ASP A 61 10.11 10.79 13.21
CA ASP A 61 11.42 11.44 13.09
C ASP A 61 11.52 12.32 11.85
N LEU A 62 10.46 12.39 11.05
CA LEU A 62 10.39 13.26 9.90
C LEU A 62 10.24 14.74 10.32
N SER A 63 10.83 15.64 9.54
CA SER A 63 10.62 17.08 9.71
C SER A 63 10.06 17.71 8.45
N TYR A 64 9.34 18.84 8.61
CA TYR A 64 8.76 19.55 7.48
C TYR A 64 9.09 21.02 7.56
N GLU A 65 9.88 21.49 6.61
CA GLU A 65 10.44 22.83 6.58
C GLU A 65 10.38 23.43 5.17
N ASN A 66 9.90 24.66 5.05
CA ASN A 66 9.86 25.40 3.79
C ASN A 66 9.22 24.63 2.62
N GLY A 67 8.13 23.89 2.87
CA GLY A 67 7.44 23.09 1.85
C GLY A 67 8.19 21.82 1.46
N LYS A 68 9.10 21.33 2.31
CA LYS A 68 9.89 20.11 2.07
C LYS A 68 9.77 19.18 3.25
N LEU A 69 9.47 17.93 2.97
CA LEU A 69 9.57 16.84 3.94
C LEU A 69 11.01 16.33 3.96
N LEU A 70 11.59 16.25 5.15
CA LEU A 70 12.98 15.85 5.33
C LEU A 70 13.04 14.54 6.12
N SER A 71 13.96 13.68 5.73
CA SER A 71 14.32 12.47 6.48
C SER A 71 15.20 12.84 7.72
N PRO A 72 15.41 11.89 8.65
CA PRO A 72 16.33 12.08 9.77
C PRO A 72 17.77 12.41 9.34
N SER A 73 18.19 11.99 8.14
CA SER A 73 19.49 12.36 7.56
C SER A 73 19.53 13.79 6.99
N GLY A 74 18.42 14.54 7.02
CA GLY A 74 18.30 15.89 6.47
C GLY A 74 18.06 15.95 4.96
N LYS A 75 17.85 14.82 4.30
CA LYS A 75 17.55 14.79 2.85
C LYS A 75 16.08 15.08 2.59
N GLN A 76 15.81 15.83 1.52
CA GLN A 76 14.44 16.01 1.06
C GLN A 76 13.88 14.71 0.52
N ILE A 77 12.73 14.29 1.06
CA ILE A 77 11.97 13.15 0.57
C ILE A 77 11.09 13.60 -0.59
N ASN A 78 11.20 12.93 -1.74
CA ASN A 78 10.39 13.20 -2.92
C ASN A 78 9.20 12.25 -3.06
N ALA A 79 9.38 11.01 -2.61
CA ALA A 79 8.33 9.99 -2.62
C ALA A 79 8.34 9.17 -1.34
N ILE A 80 7.16 8.78 -0.88
CA ILE A 80 6.98 7.91 0.28
C ILE A 80 6.32 6.61 -0.16
N TYR A 81 6.93 5.49 0.23
CA TYR A 81 6.25 4.23 0.37
C TYR A 81 5.68 4.13 1.78
N ARG A 82 4.39 4.43 1.91
CA ARG A 82 3.72 4.41 3.22
C ARG A 82 3.39 2.97 3.62
N ARG A 83 3.96 2.54 4.73
CA ARG A 83 3.64 1.28 5.40
C ARG A 83 2.81 1.52 6.66
N ALA A 84 3.01 2.65 7.32
CA ALA A 84 2.24 3.07 8.49
C ALA A 84 0.73 2.98 8.21
N VAL A 85 0.01 2.21 9.02
CA VAL A 85 -1.44 2.05 8.87
C VAL A 85 -2.19 3.30 9.33
N THR A 86 -3.28 3.60 8.67
CA THR A 86 -4.05 4.83 8.92
C THR A 86 -4.49 4.96 10.38
N CYS A 87 -4.87 3.85 11.03
CA CYS A 87 -5.27 3.87 12.44
C CYS A 87 -4.15 4.35 13.37
N ASP A 88 -2.91 3.92 13.13
CA ASP A 88 -1.77 4.31 13.96
C ASP A 88 -1.36 5.75 13.69
N ILE A 89 -1.45 6.21 12.45
CA ILE A 89 -1.28 7.63 12.10
C ILE A 89 -2.29 8.48 12.86
N MET A 90 -3.57 8.09 12.87
CA MET A 90 -4.62 8.82 13.59
C MET A 90 -4.43 8.81 15.12
N ARG A 91 -3.99 7.69 15.68
CA ARG A 91 -3.68 7.60 17.13
C ARG A 91 -2.50 8.47 17.54
N ASN A 92 -1.57 8.70 16.64
CA ASN A 92 -0.36 9.49 16.86
C ASN A 92 -0.37 10.81 16.09
N TYR A 93 -1.56 11.33 15.75
CA TYR A 93 -1.74 12.47 14.86
C TYR A 93 -0.84 13.66 15.19
N ASP A 94 -0.74 14.03 16.46
CA ASP A 94 0.07 15.18 16.89
C ASP A 94 1.59 14.96 16.70
N LYS A 95 2.03 13.70 16.70
CA LYS A 95 3.46 13.35 16.55
C LYS A 95 3.90 13.28 15.10
N VAL A 96 2.96 13.11 14.17
CA VAL A 96 3.24 12.90 12.74
C VAL A 96 2.85 14.10 11.88
N GLN A 97 2.73 15.28 12.49
CA GLN A 97 2.35 16.52 11.80
C GLN A 97 3.23 16.87 10.59
N PRO A 98 4.57 16.66 10.62
CA PRO A 98 5.42 16.88 9.45
C PRO A 98 4.97 16.05 8.23
N PHE A 99 4.67 14.77 8.44
CA PHE A 99 4.18 13.86 7.40
C PHE A 99 2.79 14.32 6.89
N ILE A 100 1.85 14.61 7.79
CA ILE A 100 0.49 15.03 7.44
C ILE A 100 0.52 16.31 6.59
N LYS A 101 1.25 17.33 7.03
CA LYS A 101 1.34 18.61 6.30
C LYS A 101 1.94 18.45 4.91
N ALA A 102 2.98 17.63 4.77
CA ALA A 102 3.58 17.36 3.48
C ALA A 102 2.59 16.65 2.53
N ALA A 103 1.81 15.71 3.06
CA ALA A 103 0.78 14.99 2.29
C ALA A 103 -0.40 15.92 1.89
N GLU A 104 -0.91 16.73 2.82
CA GLU A 104 -2.01 17.67 2.57
C GLU A 104 -1.65 18.75 1.55
N ASN A 105 -0.40 19.24 1.60
CA ASN A 105 0.10 20.25 0.67
C ASN A 105 0.56 19.66 -0.68
N ASN A 106 0.50 18.36 -0.86
CA ASN A 106 1.03 17.66 -2.03
C ASN A 106 2.52 17.98 -2.27
N ASP A 107 3.30 18.12 -1.18
CA ASP A 107 4.74 18.43 -1.24
C ASP A 107 5.62 17.17 -1.30
N VAL A 108 4.99 15.99 -1.26
CA VAL A 108 5.61 14.68 -1.40
C VAL A 108 4.66 13.75 -2.15
N CYS A 109 5.21 12.90 -3.02
CA CYS A 109 4.41 11.83 -3.64
C CYS A 109 4.13 10.74 -2.62
N LEU A 110 2.89 10.62 -2.19
CA LEU A 110 2.49 9.60 -1.20
C LEU A 110 1.92 8.38 -1.90
N ILE A 111 2.72 7.32 -2.02
CA ILE A 111 2.28 6.03 -2.56
C ILE A 111 1.80 5.15 -1.41
N GLY A 112 0.57 4.64 -1.54
CA GLY A 112 -0.23 4.16 -0.43
C GLY A 112 -0.98 5.31 0.27
N ASP A 113 -1.50 6.26 -0.51
CA ASP A 113 -2.30 7.39 -0.02
C ASP A 113 -3.48 6.93 0.84
N PHE A 114 -3.99 7.81 1.71
CA PHE A 114 -5.12 7.52 2.60
C PHE A 114 -6.39 7.08 1.84
N LYS A 115 -6.58 7.54 0.62
CA LYS A 115 -7.68 7.11 -0.26
C LYS A 115 -7.67 5.60 -0.55
N THR A 116 -6.50 4.98 -0.53
CA THR A 116 -6.37 3.52 -0.74
C THR A 116 -6.97 2.70 0.39
N GLN A 117 -7.29 3.33 1.54
CA GLN A 117 -7.96 2.66 2.65
C GLN A 117 -9.31 2.06 2.26
N VAL A 118 -9.99 2.64 1.27
CA VAL A 118 -11.26 2.11 0.76
C VAL A 118 -11.09 0.71 0.17
N ILE A 119 -10.02 0.47 -0.57
CA ILE A 119 -9.74 -0.83 -1.20
C ILE A 119 -9.10 -1.85 -0.24
N HIS A 120 -8.64 -1.42 0.94
CA HIS A 120 -8.16 -2.35 1.98
C HIS A 120 -9.30 -3.09 2.69
N ASN A 121 -10.53 -2.57 2.59
CA ASN A 121 -11.69 -3.23 3.18
C ASN A 121 -12.10 -4.40 2.28
N LYS A 122 -12.15 -5.61 2.85
CA LYS A 122 -12.55 -6.84 2.12
C LYS A 122 -13.97 -6.75 1.54
N ILE A 123 -14.82 -5.83 2.00
CA ILE A 123 -16.14 -5.56 1.42
C ILE A 123 -16.05 -5.20 -0.08
N VAL A 124 -14.90 -4.72 -0.54
CA VAL A 124 -14.68 -4.43 -1.96
C VAL A 124 -14.91 -5.67 -2.83
N PHE A 125 -14.55 -6.86 -2.34
CA PHE A 125 -14.81 -8.11 -3.07
C PHE A 125 -16.31 -8.34 -3.23
N LYS A 126 -17.11 -8.11 -2.19
CA LYS A 126 -18.57 -8.20 -2.28
C LYS A 126 -19.13 -7.18 -3.27
N ILE A 127 -18.63 -5.96 -3.23
CA ILE A 127 -19.05 -4.89 -4.14
C ILE A 127 -18.75 -5.26 -5.60
N LEU A 128 -17.57 -5.80 -5.88
CA LEU A 128 -17.16 -6.21 -7.23
C LEU A 128 -18.00 -7.38 -7.78
N HIS A 129 -18.62 -8.17 -6.90
CA HIS A 129 -19.51 -9.29 -7.28
C HIS A 129 -20.99 -8.89 -7.34
N ASP A 130 -21.36 -7.69 -6.95
CA ASP A 130 -22.72 -7.19 -7.07
C ASP A 130 -23.04 -6.86 -8.55
N ASP A 131 -24.23 -7.24 -9.01
CA ASP A 131 -24.63 -7.07 -10.40
C ASP A 131 -24.58 -5.62 -10.88
N MET A 132 -24.90 -4.66 -10.00
CA MET A 132 -24.87 -3.25 -10.37
C MET A 132 -23.44 -2.72 -10.54
N THR A 133 -22.53 -3.14 -9.70
CA THR A 133 -21.12 -2.68 -9.75
C THR A 133 -20.30 -3.48 -10.74
N SER A 134 -20.58 -4.75 -10.92
CA SER A 134 -19.91 -5.56 -11.95
C SER A 134 -20.19 -5.06 -13.37
N ALA A 135 -21.27 -4.31 -13.58
CA ALA A 135 -21.57 -3.68 -14.87
C ALA A 135 -20.50 -2.67 -15.32
N PHE A 136 -19.72 -2.11 -14.37
CA PHE A 136 -18.63 -1.19 -14.68
C PHE A 136 -17.30 -1.88 -15.01
N LEU A 137 -17.22 -3.19 -14.81
CA LEU A 137 -16.03 -3.97 -15.11
C LEU A 137 -16.01 -4.38 -16.59
N THR A 138 -14.84 -4.38 -17.20
CA THR A 138 -14.60 -4.98 -18.50
C THR A 138 -14.75 -6.51 -18.42
N ASP A 139 -14.94 -7.16 -19.57
CA ASP A 139 -15.04 -8.62 -19.60
C ASP A 139 -13.77 -9.33 -19.09
N GLU A 140 -12.60 -8.75 -19.33
CA GLU A 140 -11.34 -9.23 -18.80
C GLU A 140 -11.27 -9.11 -17.28
N GLU A 141 -11.64 -7.95 -16.73
CA GLU A 141 -11.70 -7.72 -15.28
C GLU A 141 -12.71 -8.66 -14.60
N LYS A 142 -13.88 -8.89 -15.23
CA LYS A 142 -14.86 -9.87 -14.75
C LYS A 142 -14.29 -11.27 -14.67
N GLN A 143 -13.48 -11.68 -15.64
CA GLN A 143 -12.84 -13.00 -15.61
C GLN A 143 -11.92 -13.16 -14.39
N TYR A 144 -11.17 -12.11 -14.04
CA TYR A 144 -10.35 -12.14 -12.83
C TYR A 144 -11.18 -12.14 -11.55
N VAL A 145 -12.14 -11.23 -11.43
CA VAL A 145 -13.00 -11.12 -10.24
C VAL A 145 -13.84 -12.37 -10.02
N PHE A 146 -14.57 -12.82 -11.05
CA PHE A 146 -15.43 -14.00 -10.96
C PHE A 146 -14.67 -15.32 -11.00
N GLY A 147 -13.47 -15.35 -11.58
CA GLY A 147 -12.60 -16.51 -11.52
C GLY A 147 -12.17 -16.81 -10.09
N TRP A 148 -11.96 -15.79 -9.27
CA TRP A 148 -11.69 -15.94 -7.85
C TRP A 148 -12.93 -16.39 -7.06
N ALA A 149 -14.11 -15.87 -7.38
CA ALA A 149 -15.36 -16.24 -6.72
C ALA A 149 -15.78 -17.67 -6.96
N LYS A 150 -15.53 -18.20 -8.17
CA LYS A 150 -15.78 -19.61 -8.46
C LYS A 150 -14.95 -20.59 -7.62
N ILE A 151 -13.89 -20.11 -7.01
CA ILE A 151 -13.04 -20.90 -6.14
C ILE A 151 -13.57 -20.87 -4.69
N ALA A 152 -14.39 -19.88 -4.34
CA ALA A 152 -14.72 -19.64 -2.95
C ALA A 152 -16.12 -20.06 -2.52
N VAL A 153 -17.19 -19.84 -3.29
CA VAL A 153 -18.57 -20.01 -2.80
C VAL A 153 -19.51 -20.56 -3.89
N ASP A 154 -20.32 -21.58 -3.55
CA ASP A 154 -21.35 -22.07 -4.43
C ASP A 154 -22.59 -21.14 -4.48
N GLU A 155 -23.55 -21.45 -5.37
CA GLU A 155 -24.80 -20.69 -5.51
C GLU A 155 -25.68 -20.67 -4.25
N ASN A 156 -25.40 -21.52 -3.26
CA ASN A 156 -26.07 -21.56 -1.97
C ASN A 156 -25.23 -20.92 -0.86
N GLY A 157 -24.10 -20.35 -1.19
CA GLY A 157 -23.20 -19.71 -0.23
C GLY A 157 -22.44 -20.68 0.68
N LYS A 158 -22.36 -21.96 0.27
CA LYS A 158 -21.80 -22.99 1.15
C LYS A 158 -20.48 -23.45 0.63
N GLN A 159 -19.94 -23.19 -0.41
CA GLN A 159 -18.75 -23.84 -0.72
C GLN A 159 -17.50 -23.10 -0.71
N LEU A 160 -16.55 -23.60 -0.10
CA LEU A 160 -15.23 -23.10 0.00
C LEU A 160 -14.26 -24.14 -0.50
N VAL A 161 -13.57 -23.81 -1.54
CA VAL A 161 -12.50 -24.64 -2.07
C VAL A 161 -11.24 -23.83 -1.97
N ASP A 162 -10.22 -24.38 -1.36
CA ASP A 162 -8.91 -23.77 -1.35
C ASP A 162 -8.24 -23.83 -2.74
N ARG A 163 -7.03 -23.32 -2.86
CA ARG A 163 -6.25 -23.34 -4.11
C ARG A 163 -5.90 -24.76 -4.59
N GLN A 164 -6.14 -25.77 -3.75
CA GLN A 164 -5.86 -27.18 -4.04
C GLN A 164 -7.15 -27.96 -4.31
N ASN A 165 -8.31 -27.30 -4.37
CA ASN A 165 -9.65 -27.86 -4.49
C ASN A 165 -10.12 -28.65 -3.26
N ASP A 166 -9.55 -28.38 -2.10
CA ASP A 166 -10.05 -28.94 -0.86
C ASP A 166 -11.21 -28.11 -0.32
N LEU A 167 -12.23 -28.76 0.21
CA LEU A 167 -13.36 -28.10 0.86
C LEU A 167 -12.89 -27.47 2.18
N ILE A 168 -13.09 -26.16 2.34
CA ILE A 168 -12.77 -25.46 3.57
C ILE A 168 -14.01 -25.41 4.45
N ASP A 169 -13.87 -25.80 5.71
CA ASP A 169 -14.96 -25.71 6.67
C ASP A 169 -15.32 -24.23 6.92
N PRO A 170 -16.61 -23.85 6.82
CA PRO A 170 -17.05 -22.50 7.09
C PRO A 170 -16.62 -21.95 8.46
N GLU A 171 -16.46 -22.81 9.47
CA GLU A 171 -15.99 -22.40 10.80
C GLU A 171 -14.49 -22.01 10.80
N GLU A 172 -13.67 -22.56 9.92
CA GLU A 172 -12.26 -22.16 9.77
C GLU A 172 -12.10 -20.78 9.15
N LEU A 173 -13.04 -20.32 8.34
CA LEU A 173 -13.00 -19.00 7.75
C LEU A 173 -13.31 -17.88 8.73
N GLU A 174 -14.17 -18.11 9.69
CA GLU A 174 -14.45 -17.13 10.74
C GLU A 174 -13.21 -16.86 11.60
N GLN A 175 -12.30 -17.85 11.72
CA GLN A 175 -11.07 -17.73 12.51
C GLN A 175 -9.93 -17.02 11.75
N THR A 176 -9.97 -16.96 10.42
CA THR A 176 -8.94 -16.32 9.59
C THR A 176 -9.29 -14.90 9.13
N ALA A 177 -10.46 -14.39 9.54
CA ALA A 177 -10.96 -13.07 9.12
C ALA A 177 -10.56 -11.91 10.06
N TYR A 178 -9.44 -12.04 10.82
CA TYR A 178 -8.85 -10.98 11.64
C TYR A 178 -7.48 -10.57 11.15
#